data_38b527f51b9854c7a5d19afa8a37a69f
#
_entry.id   38b527f51b9854c7a5d19afa8a37a69f
#
_cell.length_a   1.000
_cell.length_b   1.000
_cell.length_c   1.000
_cell.angle_alpha   90.00
_cell.angle_beta   90.00
_cell.angle_gamma   90.00
#
_symmetry.space_group_name_H-M   'P 1'
#
loop_
_entity.id
_entity.type
_entity.pdbx_description
1 polymer ?
#
loop_
_entity_poly.entity_id
_entity_poly.type
_entity_poly.pdbx_seq_one_letter_code
_entity_poly.pdbx_strand_id
1 'polypeptide(L)'
;FVGRAGQEGALDVDDDDLLELVHDELRRTLGITAPPVLHRIFRWPKAMPQYTLGHLDRLDVIEQRLAAHPGLFVAGSAYRGIGIPDCISSGEAAAEAARKFLVVSSSEPTPTMT
;
A
#
# COMPACT_ATOMS: atom_id res chain seq x y z
N PHE A 1 15.89 -4.09 0.00
CA PHE A 1 14.84 -4.66 0.85
C PHE A 1 15.18 -6.09 1.17
N VAL A 2 15.03 -6.50 2.43
CA VAL A 2 15.20 -7.87 2.90
C VAL A 2 13.82 -8.46 3.21
N GLY A 3 13.62 -9.71 2.79
CA GLY A 3 12.36 -10.42 2.95
C GLY A 3 11.40 -10.25 1.76
N ARG A 4 10.47 -11.20 1.68
CA ARG A 4 9.38 -11.24 0.69
C ARG A 4 8.22 -12.03 1.28
N ALA A 5 7.09 -12.07 0.59
CA ALA A 5 5.95 -12.89 0.98
C ALA A 5 6.39 -14.35 1.19
N GLY A 6 6.01 -14.94 2.33
CA GLY A 6 6.42 -16.27 2.76
C GLY A 6 7.81 -16.33 3.43
N GLN A 7 8.43 -15.19 3.69
CA GLN A 7 9.71 -15.05 4.40
C GLN A 7 9.60 -14.04 5.56
N GLU A 8 8.48 -14.05 6.25
CA GLU A 8 8.17 -13.13 7.35
C GLU A 8 9.17 -13.26 8.50
N GLY A 9 9.80 -14.43 8.68
CA GLY A 9 10.87 -14.65 9.67
C GLY A 9 12.09 -13.73 9.50
N ALA A 10 12.27 -13.10 8.35
CA ALA A 10 13.31 -12.08 8.18
C ALA A 10 13.08 -10.83 9.04
N LEU A 11 11.86 -10.62 9.55
CA LEU A 11 11.55 -9.53 10.47
C LEU A 11 11.99 -9.81 11.91
N ASP A 12 12.18 -11.09 12.25
CA ASP A 12 12.53 -11.55 13.60
C ASP A 12 14.05 -11.70 13.79
N VAL A 13 14.83 -11.59 12.71
CA VAL A 13 16.30 -11.60 12.74
C VAL A 13 16.78 -10.32 13.45
N ASP A 14 17.76 -10.45 14.35
CA ASP A 14 18.31 -9.29 15.03
C ASP A 14 19.12 -8.38 14.07
N ASP A 15 19.47 -7.18 14.53
CA ASP A 15 20.06 -6.16 13.66
C ASP A 15 21.49 -6.54 13.22
N ASP A 16 22.25 -7.19 14.08
CA ASP A 16 23.63 -7.56 13.78
C ASP A 16 23.68 -8.70 12.76
N ASP A 17 22.86 -9.74 12.94
CA ASP A 17 22.73 -10.86 12.00
C ASP A 17 22.18 -10.39 10.64
N LEU A 18 21.22 -9.47 10.66
CA LEU A 18 20.66 -8.89 9.42
C LEU A 18 21.70 -8.06 8.67
N LEU A 19 22.51 -7.30 9.37
CA LEU A 19 23.59 -6.53 8.79
C LEU A 19 24.68 -7.43 8.17
N GLU A 20 25.03 -8.52 8.86
CA GLU A 20 25.99 -9.51 8.35
C GLU A 20 25.46 -10.20 7.08
N LEU A 21 24.19 -10.60 7.08
CA LEU A 21 23.53 -11.18 5.91
C LEU A 21 23.57 -10.23 4.71
N VAL A 22 23.24 -8.98 4.91
CA VAL A 22 23.26 -7.96 3.84
C VAL A 22 24.70 -7.73 3.34
N HIS A 23 25.67 -7.67 4.25
CA HIS A 23 27.08 -7.48 3.88
C HIS A 23 27.62 -8.68 3.08
N ASP A 24 27.26 -9.89 3.46
CA ASP A 24 27.60 -11.10 2.71
C ASP A 24 27.02 -11.11 1.30
N GLU A 25 25.76 -10.68 1.15
CA GLU A 25 25.12 -10.57 -0.16
C GLU A 25 25.78 -9.50 -1.05
N LEU A 26 26.14 -8.35 -0.48
CA LEU A 26 26.87 -7.30 -1.19
C LEU A 26 28.26 -7.76 -1.63
N ARG A 27 28.95 -8.53 -0.79
CA ARG A 27 30.24 -9.11 -1.13
C ARG A 27 30.12 -10.10 -2.30
N ARG A 28 29.11 -10.98 -2.27
CA ARG A 28 28.90 -12.04 -3.29
C ARG A 28 28.44 -11.47 -4.63
N THR A 29 27.57 -10.47 -4.60
CA THR A 29 26.93 -9.93 -5.83
C THR A 29 27.69 -8.78 -6.45
N LEU A 30 28.27 -7.89 -5.64
CA LEU A 30 28.94 -6.65 -6.07
C LEU A 30 30.43 -6.60 -5.73
N GLY A 31 30.97 -7.58 -5.03
CA GLY A 31 32.37 -7.59 -4.60
C GLY A 31 32.70 -6.56 -3.51
N ILE A 32 31.71 -5.99 -2.85
CA ILE A 32 31.89 -4.99 -1.79
C ILE A 32 32.29 -5.71 -0.50
N THR A 33 33.52 -5.48 -0.04
CA THR A 33 34.08 -6.09 1.17
C THR A 33 34.26 -5.09 2.32
N ALA A 34 34.21 -3.81 2.04
CA ALA A 34 34.33 -2.78 3.07
C ALA A 34 33.09 -2.75 3.97
N PRO A 35 33.27 -2.54 5.29
CA PRO A 35 32.12 -2.38 6.19
C PRO A 35 31.34 -1.10 5.85
N PRO A 36 30.03 -1.05 6.15
CA PRO A 36 29.23 0.13 5.93
C PRO A 36 29.67 1.29 6.85
N VAL A 37 29.74 2.50 6.32
CA VAL A 37 30.04 3.72 7.08
C VAL A 37 28.84 4.13 7.95
N LEU A 38 27.63 3.84 7.47
CA LEU A 38 26.37 4.10 8.16
C LEU A 38 25.36 3.04 7.75
N HIS A 39 24.59 2.52 8.71
CA HIS A 39 23.46 1.68 8.44
C HIS A 39 22.26 2.09 9.33
N ARG A 40 21.07 1.83 8.85
CA ARG A 40 19.83 1.93 9.63
C ARG A 40 18.88 0.84 9.16
N ILE A 41 18.23 0.16 10.11
CA ILE A 41 17.28 -0.90 9.86
C ILE A 41 15.89 -0.43 10.28
N PHE A 42 14.93 -0.56 9.37
CA PHE A 42 13.53 -0.29 9.64
C PHE A 42 12.72 -1.55 9.35
N ARG A 43 11.95 -1.99 10.32
CA ARG A 43 11.06 -3.15 10.19
C ARG A 43 9.63 -2.71 9.98
N TRP A 44 9.04 -3.16 8.89
CA TRP A 44 7.69 -2.78 8.51
C TRP A 44 6.82 -4.02 8.38
N PRO A 45 6.31 -4.55 9.51
CA PRO A 45 5.47 -5.73 9.49
C PRO A 45 4.15 -5.44 8.76
N LYS A 46 3.71 -6.38 7.93
CA LYS A 46 2.45 -6.30 7.16
C LYS A 46 2.28 -5.04 6.31
N ALA A 47 3.39 -4.42 5.88
CA ALA A 47 3.35 -3.15 5.17
C ALA A 47 3.06 -3.28 3.66
N MET A 48 3.35 -4.45 3.06
CA MET A 48 3.17 -4.68 1.63
C MET A 48 1.93 -5.53 1.37
N PRO A 49 0.90 -5.00 0.71
CA PRO A 49 -0.22 -5.80 0.24
C PRO A 49 0.24 -6.89 -0.71
N GLN A 50 -0.34 -8.08 -0.59
CA GLN A 50 -0.08 -9.21 -1.47
C GLN A 50 -1.34 -9.52 -2.28
N TYR A 51 -1.26 -9.33 -3.58
CA TYR A 51 -2.35 -9.64 -4.51
C TYR A 51 -2.34 -11.14 -4.80
N THR A 52 -3.13 -11.86 -4.02
CA THR A 52 -3.33 -13.30 -4.20
C THR A 52 -4.33 -13.59 -5.33
N LEU A 53 -4.40 -14.85 -5.77
CA LEU A 53 -5.43 -15.28 -6.75
C LEU A 53 -6.83 -14.85 -6.32
N GLY A 54 -7.64 -14.39 -7.27
CA GLY A 54 -8.97 -13.83 -7.02
C GLY A 54 -8.96 -12.39 -6.45
N HIS A 55 -7.83 -11.67 -6.53
CA HIS A 55 -7.76 -10.29 -6.06
C HIS A 55 -8.74 -9.37 -6.80
N LEU A 56 -8.83 -9.49 -8.12
CA LEU A 56 -9.75 -8.69 -8.93
C LEU A 56 -11.22 -8.97 -8.58
N ASP A 57 -11.58 -10.23 -8.38
CA ASP A 57 -12.95 -10.60 -7.97
C ASP A 57 -13.31 -9.97 -6.62
N ARG A 58 -12.34 -9.92 -5.68
CA ARG A 58 -12.53 -9.21 -4.39
C ARG A 58 -12.73 -7.71 -4.58
N LEU A 59 -12.01 -7.09 -5.51
CA LEU A 59 -12.21 -5.67 -5.80
C LEU A 59 -13.59 -5.41 -6.36
N ASP A 60 -14.08 -6.25 -7.28
CA ASP A 60 -15.43 -6.14 -7.84
C ASP A 60 -16.50 -6.22 -6.73
N VAL A 61 -16.34 -7.15 -5.77
CA VAL A 61 -17.22 -7.25 -4.60
C VAL A 61 -17.15 -5.99 -3.72
N ILE A 62 -15.95 -5.44 -3.52
CA ILE A 62 -15.78 -4.19 -2.74
C ILE A 62 -16.48 -3.03 -3.46
N GLU A 63 -16.29 -2.87 -4.76
CA GLU A 63 -16.92 -1.81 -5.55
C GLU A 63 -18.45 -1.91 -5.54
N GLN A 64 -19.00 -3.12 -5.68
CA GLN A 64 -20.44 -3.36 -5.55
C GLN A 64 -20.98 -2.96 -4.17
N ARG A 65 -20.25 -3.25 -3.10
CA ARG A 65 -20.65 -2.86 -1.75
C ARG A 65 -20.54 -1.37 -1.51
N LEU A 66 -19.49 -0.74 -2.03
CA LEU A 66 -19.31 0.72 -1.95
C LEU A 66 -20.44 1.47 -2.65
N ALA A 67 -20.99 0.93 -3.75
CA ALA A 67 -22.13 1.54 -4.45
C ALA A 67 -23.37 1.69 -3.56
N ALA A 68 -23.52 0.88 -2.52
CA ALA A 68 -24.60 1.00 -1.53
C ALA A 68 -24.33 2.08 -0.47
N HIS A 69 -23.15 2.70 -0.49
CA HIS A 69 -22.72 3.72 0.49
C HIS A 69 -22.24 4.99 -0.22
N PRO A 70 -23.15 5.79 -0.80
CA PRO A 70 -22.80 7.04 -1.49
C PRO A 70 -21.96 7.96 -0.57
N GLY A 71 -20.89 8.53 -1.11
CA GLY A 71 -19.98 9.37 -0.35
C GLY A 71 -18.79 8.62 0.32
N LEU A 72 -18.76 7.29 0.25
CA LEU A 72 -17.62 6.49 0.72
C LEU A 72 -16.73 6.12 -0.46
N PHE A 73 -15.46 6.48 -0.37
CA PHE A 73 -14.44 6.20 -1.38
C PHE A 73 -13.23 5.51 -0.75
N VAL A 74 -12.53 4.69 -1.53
CA VAL A 74 -11.34 3.96 -1.08
C VAL A 74 -10.16 4.27 -1.99
N ALA A 75 -8.97 4.33 -1.42
CA ALA A 75 -7.73 4.53 -2.15
C ALA A 75 -6.57 3.80 -1.46
N GLY A 76 -5.47 3.61 -2.19
CA GLY A 76 -4.22 3.11 -1.66
C GLY A 76 -3.75 1.80 -2.26
N SER A 77 -2.61 1.34 -1.77
CA SER A 77 -1.86 0.20 -2.31
C SER A 77 -2.57 -1.16 -2.21
N ALA A 78 -3.60 -1.28 -1.40
CA ALA A 78 -4.34 -2.54 -1.24
C ALA A 78 -5.28 -2.86 -2.41
N TYR A 79 -5.52 -1.93 -3.33
CA TYR A 79 -6.52 -2.05 -4.38
C TYR A 79 -5.91 -2.35 -5.76
N ARG A 80 -5.49 -1.36 -6.51
CA ARG A 80 -5.16 -1.51 -7.95
C ARG A 80 -3.71 -1.17 -8.31
N GLY A 81 -2.78 -1.28 -7.39
CA GLY A 81 -1.35 -1.06 -7.61
C GLY A 81 -0.62 -0.73 -6.32
N ILE A 82 0.55 -1.33 -6.14
CA ILE A 82 1.39 -1.15 -4.94
C ILE A 82 2.49 -0.11 -5.14
N GLY A 83 2.69 0.34 -6.37
CA GLY A 83 3.68 1.36 -6.69
C GLY A 83 3.29 2.74 -6.15
N ILE A 84 4.29 3.58 -5.88
CA ILE A 84 4.04 4.96 -5.46
C ILE A 84 3.18 5.72 -6.48
N PRO A 85 3.43 5.64 -7.81
CA PRO A 85 2.57 6.28 -8.80
C PRO A 85 1.13 5.78 -8.75
N ASP A 86 0.93 4.46 -8.55
CA ASP A 86 -0.42 3.87 -8.47
C ASP A 86 -1.17 4.38 -7.24
N CYS A 87 -0.47 4.49 -6.10
CA CYS A 87 -1.05 5.03 -4.87
C CYS A 87 -1.47 6.50 -5.03
N ILE A 88 -0.65 7.32 -5.70
CA ILE A 88 -0.96 8.72 -6.00
C ILE A 88 -2.20 8.79 -6.89
N SER A 89 -2.21 8.08 -8.02
CA SER A 89 -3.35 8.05 -8.95
C SER A 89 -4.64 7.56 -8.28
N SER A 90 -4.54 6.56 -7.41
CA SER A 90 -5.66 6.05 -6.61
C SER A 90 -6.22 7.13 -5.67
N GLY A 91 -5.34 7.89 -5.01
CA GLY A 91 -5.73 9.00 -4.15
C GLY A 91 -6.40 10.15 -4.91
N GLU A 92 -5.85 10.54 -6.05
CA GLU A 92 -6.40 11.57 -6.93
C GLU A 92 -7.79 11.18 -7.44
N ALA A 93 -7.96 9.92 -7.89
CA ALA A 93 -9.25 9.42 -8.35
C ALA A 93 -10.32 9.45 -7.24
N ALA A 94 -9.97 9.02 -6.03
CA ALA A 94 -10.87 9.06 -4.88
C ALA A 94 -11.23 10.50 -4.48
N ALA A 95 -10.27 11.41 -4.48
CA ALA A 95 -10.49 12.83 -4.17
C ALA A 95 -11.43 13.49 -5.20
N GLU A 96 -11.23 13.22 -6.48
CA GLU A 96 -12.08 13.76 -7.54
C GLU A 96 -13.52 13.19 -7.46
N ALA A 97 -13.66 11.90 -7.15
CA ALA A 97 -14.96 11.29 -6.91
C ALA A 97 -15.69 11.93 -5.71
N ALA A 98 -14.97 12.16 -4.61
CA ALA A 98 -15.51 12.84 -3.44
C ALA A 98 -15.92 14.29 -3.75
N ARG A 99 -15.10 15.03 -4.51
CA ARG A 99 -15.42 16.39 -4.94
C ARG A 99 -16.71 16.44 -5.77
N LYS A 100 -16.86 15.53 -6.74
CA LYS A 100 -18.08 15.42 -7.56
C LYS A 100 -19.32 15.12 -6.72
N PHE A 101 -19.19 14.18 -5.78
CA PHE A 101 -20.27 13.82 -4.87
C PHE A 101 -20.74 15.03 -4.04
N LEU A 102 -19.82 15.79 -3.46
CA LEU A 102 -20.14 16.97 -2.65
C LEU A 102 -20.83 18.07 -3.47
N VAL A 103 -20.41 18.31 -4.71
CA VAL A 103 -21.03 19.31 -5.59
C VAL A 103 -22.47 18.93 -5.90
N VAL A 104 -22.74 17.67 -6.23
CA VAL A 104 -24.08 17.17 -6.52
C VAL A 104 -24.97 17.25 -5.29
N SER A 105 -24.50 16.80 -4.14
CA SER A 105 -25.25 16.83 -2.86
C SER A 105 -25.58 18.24 -2.39
N SER A 106 -24.74 19.24 -2.74
CA SER A 106 -24.98 20.65 -2.41
C SER A 106 -26.02 21.33 -3.33
N SER A 107 -26.33 20.70 -4.47
CA SER A 107 -27.27 21.22 -5.48
C SER A 107 -28.70 20.78 -5.26
N GLU A 108 -28.96 19.81 -4.37
CA GLU A 108 -30.33 19.40 -4.03
C GLU A 108 -30.97 20.41 -3.07
N PRO A 109 -32.13 20.99 -3.42
CA PRO A 109 -32.81 21.90 -2.50
C PRO A 109 -33.27 21.16 -1.26
N THR A 110 -33.00 21.75 -0.10
CA THR A 110 -33.49 21.28 1.20
C THR A 110 -35.01 21.07 1.15
N PRO A 111 -35.57 19.91 1.45
CA PRO A 111 -37.02 19.74 1.50
C PRO A 111 -37.60 20.69 2.55
N THR A 112 -38.45 21.63 2.09
CA THR A 112 -39.18 22.53 2.96
C THR A 112 -40.13 21.69 3.81
N MET A 113 -39.85 21.57 5.07
CA MET A 113 -40.78 21.00 6.05
C MET A 113 -41.96 21.97 6.18
N THR A 114 -43.10 21.54 5.67
CA THR A 114 -44.43 22.16 5.91
C THR A 114 -45.13 21.38 7.02
#